data_f863bfc1e156005008d69f5f6ab5eb4e
#
_entry.id   f863bfc1e156005008d69f5f6ab5eb4e
#
_cell.length_a   1.000
_cell.length_b   1.000
_cell.length_c   1.000
_cell.angle_alpha   90.00
_cell.angle_beta   90.00
_cell.angle_gamma   90.00
#
_symmetry.space_group_name_H-M   'P 1'
#
loop_
_entity.id
_entity.type
_entity.pdbx_description
1 polymer ?
#
loop_
_entity_poly.entity_id
_entity_poly.type
_entity_poly.pdbx_seq_one_letter_code
_entity_poly.pdbx_strand_id
1 'polypeptide(L)'
;TLFPYTTLFRSGAFDGLEKVIQQRTAKTGIGFNAAVPGKDDRGISDLLVEVEPEDLIKFGLIPELIGRLPVVATLAQLDEEALIQILTEPKNALVKQYQALLTMEGSELEVRREALSAIAKKAIARKTGARGLRSILEGSLMDVMYDLPSLKNVQKVVIDESSIAEGGKPLLVYKQDPEQVDLSKKA
;
A
#
# COMPACT_ATOMS: atom_id res chain seq x y z
N THR A 1 35.96 -9.46 -6.71
CA THR A 1 35.62 -8.52 -5.61
C THR A 1 34.20 -8.05 -5.84
N LEU A 2 33.24 -8.75 -5.26
CA LEU A 2 31.85 -8.37 -5.23
C LEU A 2 31.71 -7.17 -4.29
N PHE A 3 31.58 -5.99 -4.86
CA PHE A 3 31.08 -4.85 -4.09
C PHE A 3 29.60 -5.10 -3.87
N PRO A 4 29.16 -5.29 -2.63
CA PRO A 4 27.73 -5.33 -2.37
C PRO A 4 27.19 -3.91 -2.51
N TYR A 5 26.62 -3.61 -3.65
CA TYR A 5 25.89 -2.35 -3.89
C TYR A 5 24.80 -2.10 -2.84
N THR A 6 24.40 -3.13 -2.12
CA THR A 6 23.45 -3.07 -1.00
C THR A 6 23.95 -2.26 0.21
N THR A 7 25.25 -2.04 0.35
CA THR A 7 25.80 -1.23 1.47
C THR A 7 25.72 0.27 1.20
N LEU A 8 25.48 0.70 -0.03
CA LEU A 8 25.38 2.11 -0.40
C LEU A 8 23.95 2.66 -0.25
N PHE A 9 22.95 1.79 -0.16
CA PHE A 9 21.56 2.19 0.02
C PHE A 9 21.15 2.01 1.49
N ARG A 10 20.73 3.09 2.12
CA ARG A 10 20.08 3.09 3.43
C ARG A 10 18.74 3.78 3.29
N SER A 11 17.67 3.09 3.63
CA SER A 11 16.33 3.66 3.68
C SER A 11 15.76 3.52 5.09
N GLY A 12 14.96 4.49 5.52
CA GLY A 12 14.30 4.49 6.80
C GLY A 12 13.07 5.39 6.77
N ALA A 13 12.16 5.19 7.70
CA ALA A 13 10.96 6.02 7.83
C ALA A 13 11.27 7.39 8.44
N PHE A 14 12.30 7.49 9.27
CA PHE A 14 12.74 8.71 9.94
C PHE A 14 11.58 9.46 10.63
N ASP A 15 10.71 8.71 11.33
CA ASP A 15 9.57 9.30 12.05
C ASP A 15 10.07 10.33 13.08
N GLY A 16 9.55 11.55 12.97
CA GLY A 16 9.97 12.68 13.83
C GLY A 16 11.03 13.57 13.22
N LEU A 17 11.62 13.23 12.05
CA LEU A 17 12.57 14.10 11.36
C LEU A 17 11.89 15.40 10.90
N GLU A 18 10.61 15.35 10.54
CA GLU A 18 9.80 16.51 10.19
C GLU A 18 9.80 17.59 11.28
N LYS A 19 9.82 17.18 12.56
CA LYS A 19 9.89 18.11 13.70
C LYS A 19 11.23 18.82 13.79
N VAL A 20 12.31 18.11 13.44
CA VAL A 20 13.67 18.70 13.44
C VAL A 20 13.76 19.74 12.35
N ILE A 21 13.23 19.44 11.15
CA ILE A 21 13.21 20.36 10.02
C ILE A 21 12.34 21.59 10.34
N GLN A 22 11.14 21.39 10.89
CA GLN A 22 10.27 22.48 11.33
C GLN A 22 10.95 23.39 12.35
N GLN A 23 11.66 22.84 13.33
CA GLN A 23 12.40 23.62 14.32
C GLN A 23 13.52 24.46 13.70
N ARG A 24 14.18 23.95 12.66
CA ARG A 24 15.21 24.71 11.92
C ARG A 24 14.57 25.84 11.13
N THR A 25 13.55 25.55 10.35
CA THR A 25 12.87 26.54 9.50
C THR A 25 12.13 27.61 10.32
N ALA A 26 11.53 27.23 11.46
CA ALA A 26 10.87 28.17 12.37
C ALA A 26 11.87 29.16 13.01
N LYS A 27 13.09 28.73 13.34
CA LYS A 27 14.13 29.61 13.93
C LYS A 27 14.64 30.65 12.94
N THR A 28 14.56 30.39 11.64
CA THR A 28 15.00 31.34 10.60
C THR A 28 14.03 32.53 10.43
N GLY A 29 12.82 32.43 11.00
CA GLY A 29 11.77 33.45 10.94
C GLY A 29 11.74 34.48 12.09
N ILE A 30 12.78 34.60 12.90
CA ILE A 30 12.85 35.60 13.98
C ILE A 30 13.20 36.98 13.38
N GLY A 31 12.18 37.68 12.92
CA GLY A 31 12.25 39.08 12.49
C GLY A 31 10.90 39.76 12.68
N PHE A 32 10.90 41.11 12.83
CA PHE A 32 9.72 41.95 13.12
C PHE A 32 8.54 41.83 12.11
N ASN A 33 8.74 41.06 11.01
CA ASN A 33 7.74 40.73 9.98
C ASN A 33 7.57 39.23 9.75
N ALA A 34 8.01 38.37 10.69
CA ALA A 34 7.74 36.94 10.58
C ALA A 34 6.23 36.72 10.79
N ALA A 35 5.54 36.43 9.70
CA ALA A 35 4.21 35.80 9.80
C ALA A 35 4.42 34.55 10.63
N VAL A 36 3.77 34.49 11.80
CA VAL A 36 3.69 33.26 12.60
C VAL A 36 2.98 32.25 11.70
N PRO A 37 3.66 31.23 11.16
CA PRO A 37 2.96 30.19 10.42
C PRO A 37 2.04 29.54 11.43
N GLY A 38 0.74 29.75 11.28
CA GLY A 38 -0.24 28.86 11.88
C GLY A 38 0.17 27.44 11.53
N LYS A 39 -0.16 26.45 12.38
CA LYS A 39 0.13 25.04 12.21
C LYS A 39 0.39 24.71 10.75
N ASP A 40 1.65 24.40 10.43
CA ASP A 40 2.09 24.15 9.06
C ASP A 40 1.21 23.02 8.48
N ASP A 41 0.24 23.39 7.65
CA ASP A 41 -0.58 22.44 6.88
C ASP A 41 0.22 21.84 5.70
N ARG A 42 1.54 22.14 5.62
CA ARG A 42 2.43 21.52 4.64
C ARG A 42 2.51 20.03 4.88
N GLY A 43 2.35 19.25 3.83
CA GLY A 43 2.48 17.81 3.89
C GLY A 43 3.86 17.38 4.42
N ILE A 44 3.93 16.26 5.13
CA ILE A 44 5.22 15.70 5.61
C ILE A 44 6.21 15.56 4.45
N SER A 45 5.73 15.20 3.26
CA SER A 45 6.56 15.07 2.06
C SER A 45 7.24 16.38 1.67
N ASP A 46 6.52 17.50 1.75
CA ASP A 46 7.05 18.82 1.39
C ASP A 46 8.14 19.29 2.37
N LEU A 47 7.94 18.99 3.66
CA LEU A 47 8.94 19.27 4.68
C LEU A 47 10.21 18.43 4.49
N LEU A 48 10.06 17.15 4.14
CA LEU A 48 11.19 16.26 3.92
C LEU A 48 12.05 16.66 2.71
N VAL A 49 11.48 17.37 1.72
CA VAL A 49 12.27 17.91 0.59
C VAL A 49 13.31 18.93 1.06
N GLU A 50 13.04 19.65 2.15
CA GLU A 50 13.94 20.63 2.74
C GLU A 50 15.00 20.05 3.69
N VAL A 51 15.14 18.69 3.74
CA VAL A 51 16.07 18.02 4.65
C VAL A 51 17.52 18.39 4.33
N GLU A 52 18.27 18.74 5.35
CA GLU A 52 19.71 19.00 5.29
C GLU A 52 20.50 17.95 6.09
N PRO A 53 21.80 17.73 5.77
CA PRO A 53 22.65 16.80 6.53
C PRO A 53 22.67 17.08 8.04
N GLU A 54 22.58 18.35 8.43
CA GLU A 54 22.53 18.75 9.84
C GLU A 54 21.27 18.27 10.57
N ASP A 55 20.13 18.19 9.87
CA ASP A 55 18.89 17.70 10.44
C ASP A 55 19.01 16.21 10.77
N LEU A 56 19.69 15.45 9.89
CA LEU A 56 19.95 14.03 10.11
C LEU A 56 20.88 13.78 11.30
N ILE A 57 21.87 14.65 11.51
CA ILE A 57 22.76 14.60 12.67
C ILE A 57 21.98 14.93 13.95
N LYS A 58 21.12 15.97 13.92
CA LYS A 58 20.25 16.32 15.06
C LYS A 58 19.23 15.25 15.35
N PHE A 59 18.78 14.53 14.33
CA PHE A 59 17.89 13.37 14.49
C PHE A 59 18.59 12.18 15.17
N GLY A 60 19.92 12.16 15.19
CA GLY A 60 20.72 11.15 15.88
C GLY A 60 21.58 10.27 14.98
N LEU A 61 21.74 10.62 13.70
CA LEU A 61 22.67 9.90 12.83
C LEU A 61 24.12 10.35 13.07
N ILE A 62 25.03 9.39 12.97
CA ILE A 62 26.46 9.62 13.17
C ILE A 62 27.01 10.51 12.03
N PRO A 63 27.74 11.61 12.32
CA PRO A 63 28.27 12.52 11.29
C PRO A 63 29.11 11.81 10.22
N GLU A 64 29.92 10.84 10.59
CA GLU A 64 30.76 10.06 9.68
C GLU A 64 29.93 9.25 8.69
N LEU A 65 28.74 8.77 9.11
CA LEU A 65 27.82 8.07 8.21
C LEU A 65 27.24 9.06 7.19
N ILE A 66 26.82 10.25 7.66
CA ILE A 66 26.26 11.28 6.76
C ILE A 66 27.29 11.74 5.75
N GLY A 67 28.55 11.93 6.15
CA GLY A 67 29.63 12.29 5.22
C GLY A 67 29.92 11.22 4.14
N ARG A 68 29.50 9.98 4.35
CA ARG A 68 29.61 8.88 3.37
C ARG A 68 28.36 8.70 2.51
N LEU A 69 27.28 9.39 2.80
CA LEU A 69 26.02 9.36 2.07
C LEU A 69 25.81 10.72 1.37
N PRO A 70 26.45 10.95 0.21
CA PRO A 70 26.47 12.28 -0.41
C PRO A 70 25.12 12.69 -1.01
N VAL A 71 24.20 11.76 -1.19
CA VAL A 71 22.89 12.01 -1.80
C VAL A 71 21.79 11.60 -0.83
N VAL A 72 20.95 12.56 -0.50
CA VAL A 72 19.71 12.36 0.23
C VAL A 72 18.56 12.46 -0.77
N ALA A 73 17.73 11.44 -0.82
CA ALA A 73 16.53 11.42 -1.65
C ALA A 73 15.30 11.18 -0.78
N THR A 74 14.30 11.99 -0.98
CA THR A 74 13.01 11.88 -0.28
C THR A 74 11.98 11.25 -1.21
N LEU A 75 11.05 10.50 -0.63
CA LEU A 75 9.96 9.88 -1.36
C LEU A 75 8.66 10.59 -0.99
N ALA A 76 7.88 10.93 -2.02
CA ALA A 76 6.53 11.43 -1.84
C ALA A 76 5.61 10.35 -1.26
N GLN A 77 4.57 10.77 -0.57
CA GLN A 77 3.51 9.85 -0.15
C GLN A 77 2.80 9.30 -1.39
N LEU A 78 2.46 8.02 -1.31
CA LEU A 78 1.71 7.36 -2.37
C LEU A 78 0.24 7.81 -2.29
N ASP A 79 -0.28 8.26 -3.42
CA ASP A 79 -1.70 8.54 -3.59
C ASP A 79 -2.50 7.26 -3.89
N GLU A 80 -3.81 7.40 -4.02
CA GLU A 80 -4.72 6.27 -4.29
C GLU A 80 -4.37 5.59 -5.62
N GLU A 81 -4.08 6.38 -6.66
CA GLU A 81 -3.79 5.85 -8.00
C GLU A 81 -2.48 5.05 -8.02
N ALA A 82 -1.42 5.58 -7.40
CA ALA A 82 -0.15 4.87 -7.28
C ALA A 82 -0.30 3.54 -6.51
N LEU A 83 -1.12 3.50 -5.45
CA LEU A 83 -1.40 2.28 -4.72
C LEU A 83 -2.16 1.25 -5.56
N ILE A 84 -3.12 1.69 -6.39
CA ILE A 84 -3.83 0.82 -7.34
C ILE A 84 -2.86 0.29 -8.40
N GLN A 85 -1.97 1.13 -8.93
CA GLN A 85 -0.95 0.68 -9.87
C GLN A 85 -0.02 -0.38 -9.25
N ILE A 86 0.43 -0.18 -8.01
CA ILE A 86 1.23 -1.17 -7.28
C ILE A 86 0.50 -2.51 -7.13
N LEU A 87 -0.83 -2.50 -6.95
CA LEU A 87 -1.63 -3.71 -6.82
C LEU A 87 -1.76 -4.49 -8.14
N THR A 88 -1.74 -3.81 -9.30
CA THR A 88 -2.16 -4.38 -10.58
C THR A 88 -1.07 -4.45 -11.65
N GLU A 89 -0.20 -3.43 -11.77
CA GLU A 89 0.70 -3.30 -12.90
C GLU A 89 1.97 -4.17 -12.82
N PRO A 90 2.70 -4.24 -11.69
CA PRO A 90 3.96 -4.96 -11.63
C PRO A 90 3.84 -6.40 -12.12
N LYS A 91 4.95 -6.95 -12.61
CA LYS A 91 4.99 -8.35 -13.07
C LYS A 91 4.52 -9.32 -11.98
N ASN A 92 4.90 -9.05 -10.72
CA ASN A 92 4.50 -9.80 -9.54
C ASN A 92 3.52 -8.98 -8.66
N ALA A 93 2.56 -8.28 -9.29
CA ALA A 93 1.53 -7.57 -8.56
C ALA A 93 0.74 -8.50 -7.64
N LEU A 94 0.31 -8.00 -6.48
CA LEU A 94 -0.42 -8.80 -5.49
C LEU A 94 -1.65 -9.47 -6.09
N VAL A 95 -2.45 -8.74 -6.84
CA VAL A 95 -3.65 -9.28 -7.51
C VAL A 95 -3.30 -10.47 -8.40
N LYS A 96 -2.22 -10.35 -9.20
CA LYS A 96 -1.76 -11.44 -10.09
C LYS A 96 -1.29 -12.67 -9.32
N GLN A 97 -0.67 -12.48 -8.15
CA GLN A 97 -0.25 -13.60 -7.29
C GLN A 97 -1.46 -14.39 -6.80
N TYR A 98 -2.50 -13.69 -6.31
CA TYR A 98 -3.72 -14.36 -5.85
C TYR A 98 -4.56 -14.94 -6.99
N GLN A 99 -4.57 -14.30 -8.16
CA GLN A 99 -5.16 -14.89 -9.37
C GLN A 99 -4.51 -16.22 -9.71
N ALA A 100 -3.17 -16.28 -9.69
CA ALA A 100 -2.46 -17.53 -9.94
C ALA A 100 -2.76 -18.61 -8.90
N LEU A 101 -2.84 -18.24 -7.61
CA LEU A 101 -3.18 -19.17 -6.52
C LEU A 101 -4.58 -19.77 -6.69
N LEU A 102 -5.60 -18.92 -6.91
CA LEU A 102 -6.97 -19.41 -7.09
C LEU A 102 -7.13 -20.20 -8.39
N THR A 103 -6.36 -19.89 -9.42
CA THR A 103 -6.35 -20.68 -10.67
C THR A 103 -5.82 -22.09 -10.43
N MET A 104 -4.84 -22.28 -9.54
CA MET A 104 -4.36 -23.62 -9.16
C MET A 104 -5.44 -24.45 -8.47
N GLU A 105 -6.36 -23.79 -7.74
CA GLU A 105 -7.54 -24.43 -7.12
C GLU A 105 -8.74 -24.56 -8.09
N GLY A 106 -8.55 -24.22 -9.36
CA GLY A 106 -9.58 -24.34 -10.40
C GLY A 106 -10.64 -23.25 -10.40
N SER A 107 -10.37 -22.12 -9.72
CA SER A 107 -11.26 -20.96 -9.62
C SER A 107 -10.58 -19.71 -10.17
N GLU A 108 -11.36 -18.77 -10.70
CA GLU A 108 -10.88 -17.47 -11.19
C GLU A 108 -11.04 -16.40 -10.11
N LEU A 109 -10.06 -15.51 -9.96
CA LEU A 109 -10.18 -14.31 -9.10
C LEU A 109 -10.44 -13.07 -9.93
N GLU A 110 -11.54 -12.39 -9.66
CA GLU A 110 -11.83 -11.04 -10.16
C GLU A 110 -11.80 -10.04 -9.03
N VAL A 111 -10.98 -9.00 -9.16
CA VAL A 111 -10.95 -7.87 -8.25
C VAL A 111 -11.50 -6.66 -9.00
N ARG A 112 -12.63 -6.14 -8.55
CA ARG A 112 -13.27 -4.98 -9.17
C ARG A 112 -12.50 -3.70 -8.86
N ARG A 113 -12.63 -2.69 -9.72
CA ARG A 113 -11.93 -1.40 -9.55
C ARG A 113 -12.33 -0.70 -8.25
N GLU A 114 -13.59 -0.80 -7.86
CA GLU A 114 -14.12 -0.26 -6.61
C GLU A 114 -13.44 -0.90 -5.39
N ALA A 115 -13.18 -2.21 -5.44
CA ALA A 115 -12.44 -2.91 -4.40
C ALA A 115 -10.99 -2.45 -4.32
N LEU A 116 -10.31 -2.23 -5.46
CA LEU A 116 -8.95 -1.70 -5.49
C LEU A 116 -8.87 -0.32 -4.85
N SER A 117 -9.83 0.57 -5.17
CA SER A 117 -9.97 1.89 -4.55
C SER A 117 -10.20 1.78 -3.03
N ALA A 118 -11.09 0.88 -2.59
CA ALA A 118 -11.35 0.65 -1.17
C ALA A 118 -10.12 0.15 -0.42
N ILE A 119 -9.33 -0.77 -1.03
CA ILE A 119 -8.06 -1.25 -0.47
C ILE A 119 -7.07 -0.10 -0.32
N ALA A 120 -6.90 0.73 -1.37
CA ALA A 120 -5.97 1.86 -1.36
C ALA A 120 -6.37 2.89 -0.28
N LYS A 121 -7.64 3.29 -0.20
CA LYS A 121 -8.17 4.20 0.83
C LYS A 121 -7.94 3.65 2.25
N LYS A 122 -8.19 2.36 2.46
CA LYS A 122 -7.98 1.70 3.75
C LYS A 122 -6.50 1.67 4.15
N ALA A 123 -5.58 1.50 3.18
CA ALA A 123 -4.13 1.56 3.40
C ALA A 123 -3.67 2.98 3.77
N ILE A 124 -4.20 4.01 3.09
CA ILE A 124 -3.94 5.42 3.39
C ILE A 124 -4.45 5.77 4.79
N ALA A 125 -5.69 5.41 5.11
CA ALA A 125 -6.30 5.67 6.42
C ALA A 125 -5.51 5.02 7.57
N ARG A 126 -4.95 3.83 7.35
CA ARG A 126 -4.08 3.13 8.32
C ARG A 126 -2.65 3.66 8.34
N LYS A 127 -2.29 4.61 7.49
CA LYS A 127 -0.92 5.14 7.33
C LYS A 127 0.13 4.06 7.05
N THR A 128 -0.27 2.94 6.47
CA THR A 128 0.61 1.79 6.19
C THR A 128 1.21 1.82 4.79
N GLY A 129 0.69 2.69 3.90
CA GLY A 129 1.12 2.79 2.50
C GLY A 129 1.08 1.44 1.78
N ALA A 130 1.99 1.22 0.86
CA ALA A 130 2.06 0.00 0.06
C ALA A 130 2.21 -1.30 0.89
N ARG A 131 2.87 -1.22 2.07
CA ARG A 131 3.04 -2.40 2.96
C ARG A 131 1.72 -2.94 3.49
N GLY A 132 0.73 -2.06 3.69
CA GLY A 132 -0.60 -2.44 4.18
C GLY A 132 -1.49 -3.11 3.14
N LEU A 133 -1.19 -2.96 1.85
CA LEU A 133 -2.02 -3.49 0.77
C LEU A 133 -2.17 -5.01 0.86
N ARG A 134 -1.06 -5.72 1.14
CA ARG A 134 -1.05 -7.18 1.29
C ARG A 134 -1.98 -7.63 2.41
N SER A 135 -1.83 -7.08 3.61
CA SER A 135 -2.61 -7.52 4.77
C SER A 135 -4.11 -7.20 4.63
N ILE A 136 -4.46 -6.13 3.89
CA ILE A 136 -5.85 -5.78 3.63
C ILE A 136 -6.47 -6.77 2.64
N LEU A 137 -5.77 -7.07 1.53
CA LEU A 137 -6.23 -8.03 0.54
C LEU A 137 -6.30 -9.45 1.11
N GLU A 138 -5.27 -9.88 1.85
CA GLU A 138 -5.24 -11.19 2.53
C GLU A 138 -6.39 -11.32 3.52
N GLY A 139 -6.66 -10.26 4.31
CA GLY A 139 -7.76 -10.28 5.27
C GLY A 139 -9.13 -10.51 4.64
N SER A 140 -9.35 -10.07 3.39
CA SER A 140 -10.60 -10.34 2.67
C SER A 140 -10.65 -11.72 2.00
N LEU A 141 -9.49 -12.30 1.66
CA LEU A 141 -9.42 -13.57 0.94
C LEU A 141 -9.23 -14.79 1.86
N MET A 142 -8.78 -14.60 3.10
CA MET A 142 -8.33 -15.67 3.98
C MET A 142 -9.38 -16.76 4.17
N ASP A 143 -10.62 -16.38 4.49
CA ASP A 143 -11.71 -17.34 4.71
C ASP A 143 -12.02 -18.13 3.44
N VAL A 144 -12.08 -17.42 2.30
CA VAL A 144 -12.37 -18.05 1.00
C VAL A 144 -11.25 -19.00 0.60
N MET A 145 -9.99 -18.61 0.79
CA MET A 145 -8.84 -19.47 0.46
C MET A 145 -8.80 -20.74 1.33
N TYR A 146 -9.24 -20.63 2.59
CA TYR A 146 -9.35 -21.79 3.49
C TYR A 146 -10.48 -22.73 3.07
N ASP A 147 -11.64 -22.20 2.70
CA ASP A 147 -12.83 -22.97 2.37
C ASP A 147 -12.80 -23.53 0.93
N LEU A 148 -12.11 -22.85 0.01
CA LEU A 148 -12.12 -23.13 -1.44
C LEU A 148 -11.80 -24.58 -1.80
N PRO A 149 -10.79 -25.26 -1.21
CA PRO A 149 -10.51 -26.66 -1.52
C PRO A 149 -11.65 -27.62 -1.14
N SER A 150 -12.50 -27.21 -0.18
CA SER A 150 -13.65 -28.00 0.30
C SER A 150 -14.92 -27.69 -0.52
N LEU A 151 -14.96 -26.54 -1.22
CA LEU A 151 -16.10 -26.12 -1.99
C LEU A 151 -16.04 -26.73 -3.41
N LYS A 152 -17.13 -27.38 -3.81
CA LYS A 152 -17.25 -27.96 -5.17
C LYS A 152 -17.89 -26.92 -6.11
N ASN A 153 -17.40 -26.89 -7.35
CA ASN A 153 -18.01 -26.10 -8.44
C ASN A 153 -17.90 -24.56 -8.31
N VAL A 154 -16.96 -24.04 -7.52
CA VAL A 154 -16.69 -22.60 -7.53
C VAL A 154 -15.97 -22.24 -8.83
N GLN A 155 -16.63 -21.41 -9.66
CA GLN A 155 -16.06 -20.93 -10.91
C GLN A 155 -15.22 -19.69 -10.69
N LYS A 156 -15.73 -18.75 -9.88
CA LYS A 156 -15.14 -17.44 -9.74
C LYS A 156 -15.34 -16.88 -8.34
N VAL A 157 -14.30 -16.21 -7.84
CA VAL A 157 -14.32 -15.42 -6.61
C VAL A 157 -14.25 -13.95 -7.00
N VAL A 158 -15.22 -13.15 -6.60
CA VAL A 158 -15.29 -11.73 -6.94
C VAL A 158 -15.12 -10.89 -5.67
N ILE A 159 -14.14 -10.00 -5.68
CA ILE A 159 -13.93 -9.01 -4.62
C ILE A 159 -14.49 -7.67 -5.11
N ASP A 160 -15.45 -7.14 -4.39
CA ASP A 160 -16.02 -5.82 -4.57
C ASP A 160 -15.72 -4.91 -3.37
N GLU A 161 -16.24 -3.69 -3.38
CA GLU A 161 -16.04 -2.74 -2.29
C GLU A 161 -16.57 -3.29 -0.94
N SER A 162 -17.73 -3.98 -0.96
CA SER A 162 -18.34 -4.55 0.24
C SER A 162 -17.48 -5.64 0.88
N SER A 163 -16.72 -6.37 0.06
CA SER A 163 -15.78 -7.41 0.52
C SER A 163 -14.59 -6.84 1.31
N ILE A 164 -14.27 -5.56 1.12
CA ILE A 164 -13.16 -4.87 1.80
C ILE A 164 -13.65 -4.22 3.11
N ALA A 165 -14.95 -3.97 3.24
CA ALA A 165 -15.53 -3.47 4.48
C ALA A 165 -15.32 -4.46 5.64
N GLU A 166 -15.47 -3.98 6.89
CA GLU A 166 -15.33 -4.85 8.05
C GLU A 166 -16.41 -5.95 8.04
N GLY A 167 -15.95 -7.22 8.09
CA GLY A 167 -16.82 -8.41 8.03
C GLY A 167 -17.37 -8.74 6.64
N GLY A 168 -16.95 -8.01 5.59
CA GLY A 168 -17.33 -8.33 4.22
C GLY A 168 -16.70 -9.63 3.73
N LYS A 169 -17.46 -10.40 2.93
CA LYS A 169 -16.97 -11.63 2.29
C LYS A 169 -17.00 -11.48 0.78
N PRO A 170 -16.00 -12.07 0.06
CA PRO A 170 -16.03 -12.12 -1.39
C PRO A 170 -17.25 -12.89 -1.91
N LEU A 171 -17.72 -12.50 -3.08
CA LEU A 171 -18.81 -13.17 -3.75
C LEU A 171 -18.30 -14.43 -4.46
N LEU A 172 -18.94 -15.56 -4.20
CA LEU A 172 -18.64 -16.84 -4.85
C LEU A 172 -19.63 -17.06 -5.99
N VAL A 173 -19.12 -17.25 -7.20
CA VAL A 173 -19.90 -17.64 -8.36
C VAL A 173 -19.64 -19.10 -8.64
N TYR A 174 -20.71 -19.89 -8.67
CA TYR A 174 -20.66 -21.33 -8.91
C TYR A 174 -20.91 -21.65 -10.39
N LYS A 175 -20.31 -22.73 -10.88
CA LYS A 175 -20.63 -23.28 -12.21
C LYS A 175 -22.09 -23.70 -12.21
N GLN A 176 -22.84 -23.30 -13.22
CA GLN A 176 -24.19 -23.83 -13.40
C GLN A 176 -24.10 -25.31 -13.78
N ASP A 177 -24.73 -26.18 -13.01
CA ASP A 177 -24.89 -27.57 -13.41
C ASP A 177 -25.78 -27.65 -14.64
N PRO A 178 -25.32 -28.25 -15.76
CA PRO A 178 -26.12 -28.36 -16.98
C PRO A 178 -27.42 -29.18 -16.81
N GLU A 179 -27.54 -29.96 -15.74
CA GLU A 179 -28.76 -30.76 -15.49
C GLU A 179 -29.98 -29.95 -15.03
N GLN A 180 -29.81 -28.73 -14.51
CA GLN A 180 -30.96 -27.92 -14.06
C GLN A 180 -31.62 -27.08 -15.16
N VAL A 181 -30.99 -26.96 -16.33
CA VAL A 181 -31.54 -26.14 -17.44
C VAL A 181 -32.63 -26.89 -18.24
N ASP A 182 -32.70 -28.21 -18.13
CA ASP A 182 -33.62 -29.02 -18.99
C ASP A 182 -35.01 -29.23 -18.39
N LEU A 183 -35.21 -28.89 -17.10
CA LEU A 183 -36.52 -29.03 -16.45
C LEU A 183 -37.46 -27.82 -16.64
N SER A 184 -36.93 -26.67 -17.05
CA SER A 184 -37.78 -25.46 -17.31
C SER A 184 -38.28 -25.35 -18.77
N LYS A 185 -37.83 -26.23 -19.68
CA LYS A 185 -38.30 -26.27 -21.06
C LYS A 185 -39.36 -27.33 -21.35
N LYS A 186 -39.84 -28.05 -20.35
CA LYS A 186 -40.87 -29.10 -20.48
C LYS A 186 -42.13 -28.80 -19.66
N ALA A 187 -42.46 -27.52 -19.44
CA ALA A 187 -43.74 -27.11 -18.89
C ALA A 187 -44.46 -26.19 -19.87
#